data_76d3b27ed71f93d51cba19e0475da8d1
#
_entry.id   76d3b27ed71f93d51cba19e0475da8d1
#
_cell.length_a   1.000
_cell.length_b   1.000
_cell.length_c   1.000
_cell.angle_alpha   90.00
_cell.angle_beta   90.00
_cell.angle_gamma   90.00
#
_symmetry.space_group_name_H-M   'P 1'
#
loop_
_entity.id
_entity.type
_entity.pdbx_description
1 polymer ?
#
loop_
_entity_poly.entity_id
_entity_poly.type
_entity_poly.pdbx_seq_one_letter_code
_entity_poly.pdbx_strand_id
1 'polypeptide(L)'
;MSEAPGPVEPLRPVWERFTVGYAFPFRVHGRRLATNTFSAVPYSFTSHDTSVTSEYYVPTIQQLVRKGRESKVEKSKTPALKGSPQRRGVCTRVYTTTPKKPNSALRKVARVRLNSGVEVTAYIPGEGHNLQEHSIVLVRGGRVKDLPGVRYKIIRGTLDAAGVKNRKQARSRYGAKKP
;
A
#
# COMPACT_ATOMS: atom_id res chain seq x y z
N MET A 1 12.94 -5.36 -66.20
CA MET A 1 13.61 -6.32 -65.30
C MET A 1 13.47 -5.71 -63.90
N SER A 2 12.47 -6.14 -63.15
CA SER A 2 12.19 -5.66 -61.78
C SER A 2 12.67 -6.74 -60.82
N GLU A 3 13.62 -6.34 -59.98
CA GLU A 3 14.24 -7.18 -58.94
C GLU A 3 13.23 -7.42 -57.80
N ALA A 4 13.00 -8.65 -57.40
CA ALA A 4 12.10 -9.05 -56.35
C ALA A 4 12.75 -8.76 -54.97
N PRO A 5 12.00 -8.27 -53.97
CA PRO A 5 12.55 -8.04 -52.61
C PRO A 5 12.84 -9.38 -51.92
N GLY A 6 14.03 -9.46 -51.29
CA GLY A 6 14.50 -10.61 -50.54
C GLY A 6 13.70 -10.87 -49.26
N PRO A 7 13.84 -12.06 -48.65
CA PRO A 7 13.05 -12.48 -47.49
C PRO A 7 13.38 -11.63 -46.23
N VAL A 8 12.31 -11.16 -45.58
CA VAL A 8 12.38 -10.39 -44.32
C VAL A 8 12.68 -11.35 -43.17
N GLU A 9 13.84 -11.21 -42.52
CA GLU A 9 14.16 -11.95 -41.30
C GLU A 9 13.23 -11.55 -40.14
N PRO A 10 12.70 -12.51 -39.34
CA PRO A 10 11.91 -12.19 -38.19
C PRO A 10 12.77 -11.58 -37.07
N LEU A 11 12.31 -10.45 -36.54
CA LEU A 11 12.93 -9.75 -35.40
C LEU A 11 12.95 -10.65 -34.15
N ARG A 12 14.15 -11.01 -33.71
CA ARG A 12 14.34 -11.79 -32.46
C ARG A 12 13.97 -10.96 -31.23
N PRO A 13 13.26 -11.53 -30.23
CA PRO A 13 12.84 -10.81 -29.03
C PRO A 13 14.05 -10.40 -28.19
N VAL A 14 13.95 -9.21 -27.59
CA VAL A 14 15.03 -8.46 -26.90
C VAL A 14 15.57 -9.14 -25.61
N TRP A 15 14.94 -10.21 -25.13
CA TRP A 15 15.35 -10.88 -23.89
C TRP A 15 16.54 -11.86 -24.02
N GLU A 16 16.98 -12.19 -25.23
CA GLU A 16 18.12 -13.11 -25.44
C GLU A 16 19.52 -12.48 -25.32
N ARG A 17 19.63 -11.19 -24.96
CA ARG A 17 20.92 -10.47 -24.95
C ARG A 17 21.67 -10.43 -23.62
N PHE A 18 21.21 -11.09 -22.57
CA PHE A 18 21.90 -11.04 -21.26
C PHE A 18 22.13 -12.43 -20.65
N THR A 19 22.88 -13.28 -21.34
CA THR A 19 23.57 -14.41 -20.71
C THR A 19 25.07 -14.16 -20.76
N VAL A 20 25.54 -13.28 -19.87
CA VAL A 20 26.96 -13.23 -19.53
C VAL A 20 27.15 -14.14 -18.31
N GLY A 21 27.74 -15.30 -18.56
CA GLY A 21 28.08 -16.25 -17.52
C GLY A 21 29.17 -15.71 -16.60
N TYR A 22 28.84 -15.52 -15.34
CA TYR A 22 29.84 -15.46 -14.27
C TYR A 22 29.95 -16.85 -13.64
N ALA A 23 30.95 -17.60 -14.09
CA ALA A 23 31.41 -18.81 -13.41
C ALA A 23 32.23 -18.39 -12.17
N PHE A 24 31.66 -18.56 -10.98
CA PHE A 24 32.45 -18.51 -9.75
C PHE A 24 33.00 -19.90 -9.45
N PRO A 25 34.32 -20.06 -9.28
CA PRO A 25 34.88 -21.35 -8.84
C PRO A 25 34.62 -21.52 -7.34
N PHE A 26 33.70 -22.38 -6.97
CA PHE A 26 33.53 -22.83 -5.57
C PHE A 26 34.67 -23.79 -5.23
N ARG A 27 35.63 -23.34 -4.45
CA ARG A 27 36.71 -24.14 -3.87
C ARG A 27 36.13 -24.90 -2.69
N VAL A 28 35.83 -26.20 -2.86
CA VAL A 28 35.42 -27.10 -1.80
C VAL A 28 36.65 -27.48 -0.97
N HIS A 29 36.77 -26.93 0.23
CA HIS A 29 37.67 -27.43 1.24
C HIS A 29 36.99 -28.60 1.96
N GLY A 30 37.53 -29.81 1.79
CA GLY A 30 37.09 -31.00 2.50
C GLY A 30 37.24 -30.84 4.01
N ARG A 31 36.13 -30.95 4.73
CA ARG A 31 36.11 -31.24 6.17
C ARG A 31 35.46 -32.60 6.40
N ARG A 32 36.19 -33.43 7.13
CA ARG A 32 35.82 -34.79 7.54
C ARG A 32 34.46 -34.83 8.19
N LEU A 33 33.62 -35.75 7.77
CA LEU A 33 32.37 -36.10 8.42
C LEU A 33 32.65 -36.71 9.80
N ALA A 34 32.37 -35.95 10.85
CA ALA A 34 32.24 -36.51 12.19
C ALA A 34 30.79 -37.02 12.31
N THR A 35 30.68 -38.34 12.48
CA THR A 35 29.41 -38.99 12.79
C THR A 35 29.01 -38.62 14.23
N ASN A 36 28.17 -37.59 14.39
CA ASN A 36 27.52 -37.32 15.65
C ASN A 36 26.29 -38.22 15.76
N THR A 37 26.41 -39.25 16.61
CA THR A 37 25.26 -39.99 17.13
C THR A 37 24.42 -39.06 17.96
N PHE A 38 23.27 -38.67 17.38
CA PHE A 38 22.26 -37.87 18.07
C PHE A 38 21.56 -38.79 19.10
N SER A 39 21.94 -38.68 20.37
CA SER A 39 21.17 -39.24 21.49
C SER A 39 19.93 -38.33 21.65
N ALA A 40 18.74 -38.89 21.41
CA ALA A 40 17.48 -38.22 21.67
C ALA A 40 17.35 -37.94 23.17
N VAL A 41 17.49 -36.69 23.57
CA VAL A 41 17.13 -36.22 24.91
C VAL A 41 15.62 -36.01 24.92
N PRO A 42 14.86 -36.66 25.80
CA PRO A 42 13.42 -36.40 25.89
C PRO A 42 13.19 -34.96 26.37
N TYR A 43 12.66 -34.15 25.51
CA TYR A 43 12.16 -32.81 25.87
C TYR A 43 10.94 -32.98 26.76
N SER A 44 11.12 -32.88 28.06
CA SER A 44 10.00 -32.69 28.99
C SER A 44 9.48 -31.26 28.81
N PHE A 45 8.36 -31.12 28.11
CA PHE A 45 7.63 -29.87 27.99
C PHE A 45 7.00 -29.53 29.35
N THR A 46 7.75 -28.87 30.22
CA THR A 46 7.15 -28.21 31.38
C THR A 46 6.48 -26.95 30.87
N SER A 47 5.15 -26.98 30.83
CA SER A 47 4.32 -25.82 30.64
C SER A 47 4.60 -24.80 31.76
N HIS A 48 5.58 -23.92 31.55
CA HIS A 48 5.65 -22.70 32.35
C HIS A 48 4.53 -21.80 31.82
N ASP A 49 3.47 -21.77 32.63
CA ASP A 49 2.44 -20.78 32.59
C ASP A 49 3.08 -19.40 32.81
N THR A 50 3.60 -18.80 31.73
CA THR A 50 4.02 -17.40 31.74
C THR A 50 2.78 -16.56 31.63
N SER A 51 2.07 -16.42 32.76
CA SER A 51 1.24 -15.25 32.96
C SER A 51 2.16 -14.02 32.85
N VAL A 52 2.19 -13.43 31.66
CA VAL A 52 2.87 -12.17 31.41
C VAL A 52 2.05 -11.10 32.13
N THR A 53 2.23 -11.02 33.44
CA THR A 53 1.91 -9.79 34.18
C THR A 53 2.82 -8.73 33.57
N SER A 54 2.24 -7.83 32.77
CA SER A 54 2.95 -6.63 32.34
C SER A 54 3.25 -5.83 33.61
N GLU A 55 4.41 -6.08 34.20
CA GLU A 55 4.90 -5.25 35.29
C GLU A 55 5.03 -3.84 34.73
N TYR A 56 4.11 -2.97 35.15
CA TYR A 56 4.21 -1.55 34.88
C TYR A 56 5.45 -1.03 35.61
N TYR A 57 6.58 -1.04 34.92
CA TYR A 57 7.81 -0.50 35.42
C TYR A 57 7.66 1.00 35.63
N VAL A 58 7.44 1.41 36.88
CA VAL A 58 7.39 2.83 37.27
C VAL A 58 8.84 3.31 37.42
N PRO A 59 9.30 4.25 36.57
CA PRO A 59 10.66 4.73 36.68
C PRO A 59 10.89 5.48 38.00
N THR A 60 12.04 5.27 38.61
CA THR A 60 12.42 5.98 39.84
C THR A 60 12.70 7.45 39.55
N ILE A 61 12.60 8.30 40.61
CA ILE A 61 12.85 9.74 40.50
C ILE A 61 14.24 10.01 39.86
N GLN A 62 15.27 9.28 40.25
CA GLN A 62 16.61 9.45 39.69
C GLN A 62 16.69 9.10 38.18
N GLN A 63 15.93 8.11 37.73
CA GLN A 63 15.83 7.80 36.32
C GLN A 63 15.13 8.90 35.52
N LEU A 64 14.07 9.52 36.10
CA LEU A 64 13.36 10.65 35.50
C LEU A 64 14.21 11.92 35.45
N VAL A 65 15.07 12.14 36.46
CA VAL A 65 16.01 13.26 36.47
C VAL A 65 17.08 13.12 35.38
N ARG A 66 17.61 11.89 35.19
CA ARG A 66 18.63 11.60 34.16
C ARG A 66 18.07 11.54 32.76
N LYS A 67 16.89 10.93 32.60
CA LYS A 67 16.16 10.82 31.32
C LYS A 67 14.76 11.38 31.53
N GLY A 68 14.57 12.62 31.15
CA GLY A 68 13.23 13.25 31.15
C GLY A 68 12.24 12.41 30.35
N ARG A 69 10.95 12.60 30.58
CA ARG A 69 9.90 11.96 29.78
C ARG A 69 9.91 12.55 28.38
N GLU A 70 10.13 11.70 27.38
CA GLU A 70 10.02 12.08 25.97
C GLU A 70 8.59 11.84 25.50
N SER A 71 8.00 12.84 24.82
CA SER A 71 6.71 12.69 24.18
C SER A 71 6.84 11.73 22.98
N LYS A 72 5.94 10.78 22.85
CA LYS A 72 5.90 9.88 21.70
C LYS A 72 5.61 10.68 20.42
N VAL A 73 6.47 10.55 19.41
CA VAL A 73 6.25 11.17 18.10
C VAL A 73 5.10 10.45 17.40
N GLU A 74 3.97 11.13 17.22
CA GLU A 74 2.85 10.60 16.45
C GLU A 74 3.15 10.59 14.95
N LYS A 75 3.13 9.40 14.35
CA LYS A 75 3.24 9.27 12.90
C LYS A 75 1.94 9.69 12.23
N SER A 76 2.01 10.59 11.25
CA SER A 76 0.84 11.02 10.48
C SER A 76 0.14 9.84 9.81
N LYS A 77 -1.20 9.78 9.91
CA LYS A 77 -2.03 8.76 9.24
C LYS A 77 -2.13 9.00 7.72
N THR A 78 -1.85 10.20 7.25
CA THR A 78 -1.95 10.62 5.84
C THR A 78 -0.67 11.32 5.34
N PRO A 79 0.46 10.60 5.21
CA PRO A 79 1.74 11.20 4.90
C PRO A 79 1.79 11.91 3.54
N ALA A 80 1.01 11.46 2.55
CA ALA A 80 1.01 12.05 1.20
C ALA A 80 0.44 13.47 1.16
N LEU A 81 -0.38 13.86 2.14
CA LEU A 81 -0.96 15.21 2.22
C LEU A 81 0.01 16.24 2.83
N LYS A 82 1.07 15.79 3.52
CA LYS A 82 2.09 16.66 4.15
C LYS A 82 1.45 17.80 4.99
N GLY A 83 0.48 17.47 5.84
CA GLY A 83 -0.22 18.44 6.71
C GLY A 83 -1.34 19.26 6.03
N SER A 84 -1.50 19.21 4.70
CA SER A 84 -2.59 19.90 4.01
C SER A 84 -3.91 19.15 4.19
N PRO A 85 -5.09 19.84 4.31
CA PRO A 85 -6.38 19.19 4.46
C PRO A 85 -6.78 18.40 3.20
N GLN A 86 -6.47 18.93 2.02
CA GLN A 86 -6.69 18.26 0.72
C GLN A 86 -5.54 18.59 -0.24
N ARG A 87 -5.40 17.74 -1.27
CA ARG A 87 -4.46 17.99 -2.39
C ARG A 87 -5.10 17.61 -3.71
N ARG A 88 -4.78 18.39 -4.75
CA ARG A 88 -5.17 18.10 -6.13
C ARG A 88 -4.24 17.02 -6.71
N GLY A 89 -4.84 16.18 -7.55
CA GLY A 89 -4.09 15.17 -8.28
C GLY A 89 -4.81 14.77 -9.55
N VAL A 90 -4.17 13.97 -10.37
CA VAL A 90 -4.69 13.41 -11.62
C VAL A 90 -4.87 11.91 -11.46
N CYS A 91 -6.01 11.39 -11.90
CA CYS A 91 -6.28 9.95 -11.92
C CYS A 91 -5.40 9.27 -12.97
N THR A 92 -4.55 8.32 -12.55
CA THR A 92 -3.76 7.48 -13.46
C THR A 92 -4.52 6.22 -13.86
N ARG A 93 -5.34 5.67 -12.96
CA ARG A 93 -6.15 4.49 -13.21
C ARG A 93 -7.38 4.47 -12.32
N VAL A 94 -8.52 4.07 -12.89
CA VAL A 94 -9.77 3.86 -12.14
C VAL A 94 -10.16 2.38 -12.25
N TYR A 95 -10.41 1.74 -11.11
CA TYR A 95 -10.69 0.29 -11.06
C TYR A 95 -11.56 -0.06 -9.86
N THR A 96 -11.97 -1.31 -9.77
CA THR A 96 -12.74 -1.84 -8.64
C THR A 96 -11.90 -2.81 -7.83
N THR A 97 -12.11 -2.81 -6.52
CA THR A 97 -11.46 -3.76 -5.60
C THR A 97 -12.49 -4.43 -4.71
N THR A 98 -12.23 -5.69 -4.37
CA THR A 98 -13.03 -6.42 -3.40
C THR A 98 -12.58 -6.05 -1.96
N PRO A 99 -13.53 -5.88 -1.02
CA PRO A 99 -13.19 -5.64 0.37
C PRO A 99 -12.66 -6.93 1.03
N LYS A 100 -12.08 -6.76 2.21
CA LYS A 100 -11.69 -7.91 3.03
C LYS A 100 -12.93 -8.61 3.60
N LYS A 101 -12.80 -9.92 3.86
CA LYS A 101 -13.83 -10.68 4.56
C LYS A 101 -14.16 -10.03 5.93
N PRO A 102 -15.43 -10.03 6.40
CA PRO A 102 -16.60 -10.76 5.90
C PRO A 102 -17.39 -10.04 4.77
N ASN A 103 -17.00 -8.82 4.34
CA ASN A 103 -17.74 -8.04 3.38
C ASN A 103 -17.47 -8.48 1.94
N SER A 104 -18.49 -8.36 1.08
CA SER A 104 -18.38 -8.61 -0.36
C SER A 104 -19.01 -7.46 -1.13
N ALA A 105 -18.27 -6.84 -2.03
CA ALA A 105 -18.74 -5.77 -2.92
C ALA A 105 -17.66 -5.45 -3.96
N LEU A 106 -18.00 -4.66 -4.97
CA LEU A 106 -17.05 -4.07 -5.91
C LEU A 106 -16.86 -2.59 -5.56
N ARG A 107 -15.88 -2.30 -4.70
CA ARG A 107 -15.57 -0.93 -4.26
C ARG A 107 -14.79 -0.19 -5.35
N LYS A 108 -15.24 1.03 -5.69
CA LYS A 108 -14.61 1.86 -6.71
C LYS A 108 -13.45 2.62 -6.10
N VAL A 109 -12.29 2.49 -6.69
CA VAL A 109 -11.06 3.14 -6.27
C VAL A 109 -10.34 3.74 -7.48
N ALA A 110 -9.60 4.81 -7.23
CA ALA A 110 -8.74 5.41 -8.24
C ALA A 110 -7.31 5.50 -7.73
N ARG A 111 -6.35 5.26 -8.59
CA ARG A 111 -4.97 5.59 -8.36
C ARG A 111 -4.76 7.03 -8.81
N VAL A 112 -4.29 7.87 -7.93
CA VAL A 112 -4.18 9.32 -8.16
C VAL A 112 -2.74 9.75 -7.92
N ARG A 113 -2.14 10.41 -8.90
CA ARG A 113 -0.87 11.11 -8.77
C ARG A 113 -1.14 12.51 -8.26
N LEU A 114 -0.72 12.79 -7.03
CA LEU A 114 -0.85 14.11 -6.43
C LEU A 114 0.15 15.09 -7.04
N ASN A 115 -0.15 16.38 -6.91
CA ASN A 115 0.74 17.46 -7.34
C ASN A 115 2.12 17.43 -6.63
N SER A 116 2.23 16.71 -5.51
CA SER A 116 3.50 16.45 -4.82
C SER A 116 4.35 15.33 -5.44
N GLY A 117 3.94 14.73 -6.57
CA GLY A 117 4.59 13.61 -7.24
C GLY A 117 4.27 12.23 -6.64
N VAL A 118 3.64 12.17 -5.45
CA VAL A 118 3.31 10.92 -4.77
C VAL A 118 2.05 10.30 -5.36
N GLU A 119 2.07 9.01 -5.66
CA GLU A 119 0.87 8.26 -6.06
C GLU A 119 0.18 7.64 -4.86
N VAL A 120 -1.14 7.79 -4.80
CA VAL A 120 -1.98 7.25 -3.72
C VAL A 120 -3.20 6.55 -4.28
N THR A 121 -3.65 5.51 -3.59
CA THR A 121 -4.93 4.88 -3.87
C THR A 121 -6.01 5.57 -3.06
N ALA A 122 -7.00 6.14 -3.74
CA ALA A 122 -8.10 6.87 -3.13
C ALA A 122 -9.44 6.20 -3.43
N TYR A 123 -10.31 6.13 -2.44
CA TYR A 123 -11.67 5.60 -2.59
C TYR A 123 -12.59 6.64 -3.18
N ILE A 124 -13.45 6.24 -4.12
CA ILE A 124 -14.50 7.07 -4.70
C ILE A 124 -15.79 6.84 -3.91
N PRO A 125 -16.23 7.79 -3.07
CA PRO A 125 -17.43 7.61 -2.26
C PRO A 125 -18.69 7.85 -3.09
N GLY A 126 -19.79 7.22 -2.68
CA GLY A 126 -21.13 7.40 -3.30
C GLY A 126 -21.44 6.33 -4.33
N GLU A 127 -22.62 6.46 -4.92
CA GLU A 127 -23.13 5.58 -5.97
C GLU A 127 -22.82 6.18 -7.34
N GLY A 128 -22.22 5.39 -8.21
CA GLY A 128 -21.80 5.82 -9.52
C GLY A 128 -20.71 6.91 -9.50
N HIS A 129 -19.97 7.03 -10.57
CA HIS A 129 -18.97 8.08 -10.78
C HIS A 129 -18.76 8.33 -12.28
N ASN A 130 -18.23 9.49 -12.60
CA ASN A 130 -17.87 9.89 -13.96
C ASN A 130 -16.35 9.98 -14.16
N LEU A 131 -15.55 9.53 -13.19
CA LEU A 131 -14.09 9.63 -13.23
C LEU A 131 -13.52 8.64 -14.24
N GLN A 132 -12.58 9.13 -15.03
CA GLN A 132 -11.81 8.39 -16.02
C GLN A 132 -10.32 8.63 -15.76
N GLU A 133 -9.48 8.02 -16.57
CA GLU A 133 -8.05 8.34 -16.61
C GLU A 133 -7.87 9.81 -16.99
N HIS A 134 -6.85 10.44 -16.41
CA HIS A 134 -6.52 11.86 -16.56
C HIS A 134 -7.51 12.86 -15.94
N SER A 135 -8.59 12.41 -15.30
CA SER A 135 -9.48 13.31 -14.55
C SER A 135 -8.74 13.98 -13.39
N ILE A 136 -8.95 15.29 -13.25
CA ILE A 136 -8.40 16.06 -12.14
C ILE A 136 -9.32 15.93 -10.93
N VAL A 137 -8.78 15.53 -9.78
CA VAL A 137 -9.56 15.28 -8.57
C VAL A 137 -8.93 15.92 -7.34
N LEU A 138 -9.77 16.21 -6.35
CA LEU A 138 -9.33 16.66 -5.05
C LEU A 138 -9.36 15.49 -4.07
N VAL A 139 -8.21 15.20 -3.44
CA VAL A 139 -8.02 14.08 -2.54
C VAL A 139 -7.92 14.58 -1.11
N ARG A 140 -8.67 13.96 -0.19
CA ARG A 140 -8.59 14.19 1.26
C ARG A 140 -8.15 12.94 2.02
N GLY A 141 -7.72 13.11 3.24
CA GLY A 141 -7.49 12.00 4.17
C GLY A 141 -8.81 11.33 4.57
N GLY A 142 -8.74 10.05 4.88
CA GLY A 142 -9.87 9.26 5.34
C GLY A 142 -9.70 7.79 5.00
N ARG A 143 -9.31 6.99 5.99
CA ARG A 143 -9.15 5.54 5.82
C ARG A 143 -10.50 4.87 5.53
N VAL A 144 -10.49 3.88 4.64
CA VAL A 144 -11.61 2.96 4.42
C VAL A 144 -11.30 1.66 5.17
N LYS A 145 -12.14 1.31 6.15
CA LYS A 145 -11.90 0.14 7.00
C LYS A 145 -11.95 -1.18 6.22
N ASP A 146 -12.81 -1.24 5.20
CA ASP A 146 -13.02 -2.42 4.35
C ASP A 146 -11.87 -2.71 3.38
N LEU A 147 -11.11 -1.67 2.98
CA LEU A 147 -10.09 -1.79 1.96
C LEU A 147 -8.70 -1.68 2.58
N PRO A 148 -7.87 -2.72 2.50
CA PRO A 148 -6.49 -2.66 2.98
C PRO A 148 -5.68 -1.64 2.17
N GLY A 149 -4.89 -0.82 2.85
CA GLY A 149 -3.99 0.16 2.21
C GLY A 149 -4.65 1.45 1.73
N VAL A 150 -5.98 1.57 1.66
CA VAL A 150 -6.68 2.79 1.22
C VAL A 150 -6.85 3.76 2.39
N ARG A 151 -6.08 4.84 2.38
CA ARG A 151 -6.06 5.87 3.43
C ARG A 151 -6.64 7.20 2.97
N TYR A 152 -7.06 7.33 1.72
CA TYR A 152 -7.50 8.57 1.07
C TYR A 152 -8.85 8.40 0.42
N LYS A 153 -9.57 9.51 0.28
CA LYS A 153 -10.89 9.57 -0.39
C LYS A 153 -10.92 10.74 -1.36
N ILE A 154 -11.61 10.56 -2.46
CA ILE A 154 -11.88 11.63 -3.41
C ILE A 154 -13.08 12.46 -2.92
N ILE A 155 -13.00 13.78 -3.08
CA ILE A 155 -14.09 14.69 -2.77
C ILE A 155 -15.00 14.79 -4.00
N ARG A 156 -16.29 14.49 -3.80
CA ARG A 156 -17.31 14.56 -4.85
C ARG A 156 -17.83 15.98 -5.02
N GLY A 157 -18.22 16.33 -6.24
CA GLY A 157 -18.75 17.65 -6.56
C GLY A 157 -17.70 18.75 -6.70
N THR A 158 -16.42 18.38 -6.85
CA THR A 158 -15.31 19.32 -7.06
C THR A 158 -14.49 18.90 -8.27
N LEU A 159 -13.96 19.86 -9.01
CA LEU A 159 -13.19 19.62 -10.23
C LEU A 159 -13.95 18.66 -11.17
N ASP A 160 -13.32 17.61 -11.65
CA ASP A 160 -13.93 16.67 -12.59
C ASP A 160 -14.82 15.61 -11.92
N ALA A 161 -14.81 15.54 -10.58
CA ALA A 161 -15.63 14.58 -9.82
C ALA A 161 -17.08 15.13 -9.66
N ALA A 162 -18.01 14.65 -10.47
CA ALA A 162 -19.42 15.01 -10.33
C ALA A 162 -20.00 14.60 -8.98
N GLY A 163 -20.96 15.35 -8.47
CA GLY A 163 -21.74 14.97 -7.29
C GLY A 163 -22.60 13.73 -7.54
N VAL A 164 -23.11 13.12 -6.47
CA VAL A 164 -24.04 11.99 -6.57
C VAL A 164 -25.41 12.52 -6.95
N LYS A 165 -26.00 11.98 -8.02
CA LYS A 165 -27.34 12.36 -8.49
C LYS A 165 -28.41 11.91 -7.48
N ASN A 166 -29.50 12.69 -7.37
CA ASN A 166 -30.68 12.38 -6.57
C ASN A 166 -30.46 12.11 -5.08
N ARG A 167 -29.29 12.49 -4.54
CA ARG A 167 -28.96 12.31 -3.12
C ARG A 167 -29.66 13.39 -2.27
N LYS A 168 -30.53 12.95 -1.36
CA LYS A 168 -31.31 13.86 -0.47
C LYS A 168 -30.61 14.04 0.89
N GLN A 169 -30.01 12.97 1.44
CA GLN A 169 -29.34 12.98 2.75
C GLN A 169 -27.82 13.15 2.63
N ALA A 170 -27.21 13.83 3.60
CA ALA A 170 -25.77 14.10 3.66
C ALA A 170 -25.20 14.67 2.35
N ARG A 171 -25.91 15.58 1.71
CA ARG A 171 -25.60 16.13 0.38
C ARG A 171 -24.21 16.72 0.27
N SER A 172 -23.77 17.49 1.26
CA SER A 172 -22.44 18.10 1.27
C SER A 172 -21.30 17.08 1.18
N ARG A 173 -21.47 15.92 1.81
CA ARG A 173 -20.49 14.83 1.76
C ARG A 173 -20.31 14.24 0.37
N TYR A 174 -21.37 14.27 -0.44
CA TYR A 174 -21.41 13.65 -1.77
C TYR A 174 -21.53 14.69 -2.91
N GLY A 175 -21.33 15.96 -2.61
CA GLY A 175 -21.33 17.01 -3.61
C GLY A 175 -22.67 17.25 -4.31
N ALA A 176 -23.79 16.86 -3.69
CA ALA A 176 -25.12 17.09 -4.23
C ALA A 176 -25.61 18.49 -3.88
N LYS A 177 -26.11 19.23 -4.90
CA LYS A 177 -26.69 20.56 -4.71
C LYS A 177 -28.06 20.44 -4.02
N LYS A 178 -28.54 21.55 -3.46
CA LYS A 178 -29.91 21.63 -2.95
C LYS A 178 -30.87 21.60 -4.17
N PRO A 179 -31.95 20.79 -4.11
CA PRO A 179 -33.00 20.82 -5.14
C PRO A 179 -33.72 22.14 -5.19
#